data_fb97d41bb77c744382df8bf07ca21355
#
_entry.id   fb97d41bb77c744382df8bf07ca21355
#
_cell.length_a   1.000
_cell.length_b   1.000
_cell.length_c   1.000
_cell.angle_alpha   90.00
_cell.angle_beta   90.00
_cell.angle_gamma   90.00
#
_symmetry.space_group_name_H-M   'P 1'
#
loop_
_entity.id
_entity.type
_entity.pdbx_description
1 polymer ?
#
loop_
_entity_poly.entity_id
_entity_poly.type
_entity_poly.pdbx_seq_one_letter_code
_entity_poly.pdbx_strand_id
1 'polypeptide(L)'
;YEISECLVGSEMCIRDSVKREHGLGESIIEECMLVANETVAEYMAKKELPFIYRVHEEPVEDKMFALNELLANFNLHLNRNTEGEIEPRAVQEVLNSIKGKPEEKIISAVALRSMQQAKYKAENLGHFGLAAKYYTHFTSPIRRYPDLIVHRLLKEQLNGKMTAERQEKLKSRLPEVATHTSKQERVAP
;
A
#
# COMPACT_ATOMS: atom_id res chain seq x y z
N TYR A 1 1.19 17.63 8.74
CA TYR A 1 1.00 18.69 9.75
C TYR A 1 0.78 17.98 11.09
N GLU A 2 1.71 18.12 12.03
CA GLU A 2 1.46 17.76 13.43
C GLU A 2 0.74 18.92 14.10
N ILE A 3 -0.40 18.61 14.71
CA ILE A 3 -1.02 19.50 15.69
C ILE A 3 -0.25 19.25 16.99
N SER A 4 0.53 20.22 17.46
CA SER A 4 1.20 20.10 18.75
C SER A 4 0.16 19.93 19.85
N GLU A 5 0.42 19.00 20.78
CA GLU A 5 -0.48 18.59 21.84
C GLU A 5 -1.13 19.76 22.56
N CYS A 6 -2.44 19.82 22.54
CA CYS A 6 -3.21 20.64 23.45
C CYS A 6 -3.27 19.96 24.80
N LEU A 7 -2.72 20.60 25.81
CA LEU A 7 -2.89 20.24 27.20
C LEU A 7 -4.37 20.27 27.59
N VAL A 8 -4.78 19.29 28.37
CA VAL A 8 -6.13 19.09 28.89
C VAL A 8 -6.60 20.35 29.60
N GLY A 9 -7.51 21.06 28.96
CA GLY A 9 -8.20 22.21 29.48
C GLY A 9 -9.36 22.56 28.54
N SER A 10 -10.38 23.19 29.02
CA SER A 10 -11.67 23.41 28.36
C SER A 10 -11.65 24.26 27.07
N GLU A 11 -10.47 24.63 26.57
CA GLU A 11 -10.32 25.34 25.29
C GLU A 11 -9.23 24.69 24.45
N MET A 12 -9.63 24.08 23.34
CA MET A 12 -8.75 23.50 22.35
C MET A 12 -8.26 24.62 21.42
N CYS A 13 -7.09 25.19 21.74
CA CYS A 13 -6.47 26.22 20.91
C CYS A 13 -5.32 25.63 20.09
N ILE A 14 -5.43 25.65 18.74
CA ILE A 14 -4.28 25.47 17.86
C ILE A 14 -3.46 26.75 17.95
N ARG A 15 -2.26 26.68 18.55
CA ARG A 15 -1.36 27.83 18.69
C ARG A 15 -0.50 28.04 17.46
N ASP A 16 -0.09 26.95 16.81
CA ASP A 16 0.76 26.99 15.62
C ASP A 16 0.69 25.68 14.84
N SER A 17 1.02 25.71 13.55
CA SER A 17 1.21 24.54 12.71
C SER A 17 2.58 24.63 12.05
N VAL A 18 3.47 23.69 12.36
CA VAL A 18 4.82 23.62 11.80
C VAL A 18 4.89 22.49 10.79
N LYS A 19 5.54 22.74 9.64
CA LYS A 19 5.82 21.70 8.65
C LYS A 19 6.80 20.72 9.27
N ARG A 20 6.35 19.46 9.48
CA ARG A 20 7.24 18.39 9.94
C ARG A 20 8.13 17.94 8.80
N GLU A 21 9.42 17.84 9.04
CA GLU A 21 10.37 17.19 8.14
C GLU A 21 10.50 15.72 8.50
N HIS A 22 10.47 14.87 7.47
CA HIS A 22 10.64 13.43 7.61
C HIS A 22 12.12 13.12 7.91
N GLY A 23 12.38 12.60 9.09
CA GLY A 23 13.75 12.34 9.57
C GLY A 23 14.21 10.91 9.27
N LEU A 24 15.49 10.65 9.52
CA LEU A 24 16.09 9.32 9.34
C LEU A 24 15.43 8.26 10.22
N GLY A 25 15.03 8.61 11.44
CA GLY A 25 14.37 7.69 12.36
C GLY A 25 13.03 7.20 11.83
N GLU A 26 12.21 8.08 11.27
CA GLU A 26 10.95 7.71 10.64
C GLU A 26 11.17 6.81 9.43
N SER A 27 12.15 7.12 8.58
CA SER A 27 12.51 6.28 7.43
C SER A 27 12.90 4.86 7.83
N ILE A 28 13.72 4.69 8.88
CA ILE A 28 14.11 3.37 9.38
C ILE A 28 12.89 2.57 9.88
N ILE A 29 12.01 3.22 10.64
CA ILE A 29 10.80 2.55 11.14
C ILE A 29 9.86 2.17 9.98
N GLU A 30 9.72 3.04 8.99
CA GLU A 30 8.91 2.80 7.79
C GLU A 30 9.43 1.58 7.02
N GLU A 31 10.74 1.49 6.76
CA GLU A 31 11.36 0.33 6.12
C GLU A 31 11.17 -0.96 6.95
N CYS A 32 11.34 -0.90 8.25
CA CYS A 32 11.07 -2.03 9.13
C CYS A 32 9.61 -2.51 9.05
N MET A 33 8.65 -1.58 8.96
CA MET A 33 7.23 -1.93 8.80
C MET A 33 6.95 -2.56 7.43
N LEU A 34 7.56 -2.06 6.35
CA LEU A 34 7.44 -2.64 5.01
C LEU A 34 7.98 -4.08 5.00
N VAL A 35 9.19 -4.30 5.49
CA VAL A 35 9.80 -5.62 5.57
C VAL A 35 8.95 -6.59 6.41
N ALA A 36 8.40 -6.16 7.54
CA ALA A 36 7.51 -6.99 8.35
C ALA A 36 6.22 -7.37 7.60
N ASN A 37 5.60 -6.42 6.89
CA ASN A 37 4.40 -6.64 6.09
C ASN A 37 4.67 -7.65 4.96
N GLU A 38 5.77 -7.50 4.23
CA GLU A 38 6.19 -8.40 3.16
C GLU A 38 6.51 -9.81 3.68
N THR A 39 7.30 -9.91 4.74
CA THR A 39 7.71 -11.19 5.33
C THR A 39 6.52 -12.02 5.77
N VAL A 40 5.54 -11.41 6.42
CA VAL A 40 4.31 -12.11 6.85
C VAL A 40 3.49 -12.55 5.65
N ALA A 41 3.32 -11.69 4.65
CA ALA A 41 2.59 -12.02 3.42
C ALA A 41 3.26 -13.17 2.66
N GLU A 42 4.59 -13.11 2.49
CA GLU A 42 5.38 -14.14 1.84
C GLU A 42 5.31 -15.49 2.57
N TYR A 43 5.43 -15.46 3.91
CA TYR A 43 5.35 -16.66 4.74
C TYR A 43 4.01 -17.40 4.54
N MET A 44 2.90 -16.67 4.56
CA MET A 44 1.57 -17.24 4.38
C MET A 44 1.33 -17.72 2.93
N ALA A 45 1.82 -16.95 1.94
CA ALA A 45 1.72 -17.30 0.53
C ALA A 45 2.51 -18.58 0.19
N LYS A 46 3.76 -18.70 0.67
CA LYS A 46 4.58 -19.91 0.44
C LYS A 46 3.99 -21.17 1.07
N LYS A 47 3.13 -21.03 2.06
CA LYS A 47 2.39 -22.15 2.68
C LYS A 47 1.02 -22.39 2.03
N GLU A 48 0.66 -21.63 1.00
CA GLU A 48 -0.61 -21.71 0.28
C GLU A 48 -1.84 -21.63 1.20
N LEU A 49 -1.72 -20.84 2.27
CA LEU A 49 -2.77 -20.69 3.27
C LEU A 49 -3.76 -19.59 2.88
N PRO A 50 -5.04 -19.73 3.22
CA PRO A 50 -6.02 -18.67 3.06
C PRO A 50 -5.60 -17.42 3.85
N PHE A 51 -5.52 -16.28 3.14
CA PHE A 51 -4.96 -15.07 3.72
C PHE A 51 -5.61 -13.80 3.15
N ILE A 52 -5.32 -12.63 3.71
CA ILE A 52 -5.72 -11.33 3.19
C ILE A 52 -4.46 -10.57 2.78
N TYR A 53 -4.41 -10.20 1.50
CA TYR A 53 -3.34 -9.37 0.93
C TYR A 53 -3.80 -7.94 0.73
N ARG A 54 -2.86 -7.01 0.80
CA ARG A 54 -3.04 -5.65 0.30
C ARG A 54 -2.50 -5.62 -1.12
N VAL A 55 -3.39 -5.56 -2.08
CA VAL A 55 -3.02 -5.62 -3.50
C VAL A 55 -3.12 -4.24 -4.13
N HIS A 56 -2.18 -3.95 -5.00
CA HIS A 56 -2.18 -2.78 -5.87
C HIS A 56 -1.95 -3.29 -7.30
N GLU A 57 -3.05 -3.42 -8.02
CA GLU A 57 -3.02 -3.95 -9.39
C GLU A 57 -2.22 -3.03 -10.32
N GLU A 58 -1.75 -3.58 -11.40
CA GLU A 58 -1.06 -2.82 -12.44
C GLU A 58 -1.96 -1.73 -13.02
N PRO A 59 -1.39 -0.58 -13.37
CA PRO A 59 -2.16 0.50 -13.97
C PRO A 59 -2.72 0.08 -15.33
N VAL A 60 -3.88 0.63 -15.70
CA VAL A 60 -4.51 0.38 -17.01
C VAL A 60 -3.64 1.00 -18.10
N GLU A 61 -3.42 0.27 -19.21
CA GLU A 61 -2.56 0.71 -20.32
C GLU A 61 -2.93 2.09 -20.88
N ASP A 62 -4.23 2.35 -21.08
CA ASP A 62 -4.70 3.65 -21.60
C ASP A 62 -4.26 4.83 -20.71
N LYS A 63 -4.29 4.64 -19.39
CA LYS A 63 -3.87 5.67 -18.44
C LYS A 63 -2.36 5.87 -18.44
N MET A 64 -1.60 4.79 -18.64
CA MET A 64 -0.15 4.86 -18.74
C MET A 64 0.28 5.48 -20.07
N PHE A 65 -0.47 5.23 -21.15
CA PHE A 65 -0.26 5.90 -22.42
C PHE A 65 -0.48 7.43 -22.29
N ALA A 66 -1.60 7.84 -21.71
CA ALA A 66 -1.90 9.25 -21.47
C ALA A 66 -0.86 9.94 -20.56
N LEU A 67 -0.37 9.21 -19.53
CA LEU A 67 0.73 9.70 -18.69
C LEU A 67 2.01 9.90 -19.50
N ASN A 68 2.36 8.95 -20.37
CA ASN A 68 3.56 9.04 -21.20
C ASN A 68 3.48 10.17 -22.23
N GLU A 69 2.30 10.43 -22.81
CA GLU A 69 2.06 11.60 -23.66
C GLU A 69 2.27 12.93 -22.91
N LEU A 70 1.79 13.01 -21.66
CA LEU A 70 2.04 14.17 -20.81
C LEU A 70 3.56 14.34 -20.55
N LEU A 71 4.24 13.25 -20.19
CA LEU A 71 5.68 13.27 -19.91
C LEU A 71 6.52 13.70 -21.12
N ALA A 72 6.10 13.34 -22.33
CA ALA A 72 6.78 13.74 -23.55
C ALA A 72 6.85 15.27 -23.71
N ASN A 73 5.86 16.04 -23.22
CA ASN A 73 5.90 17.50 -23.23
C ASN A 73 7.01 18.07 -22.33
N PHE A 74 7.54 17.28 -21.43
CA PHE A 74 8.64 17.64 -20.52
C PHE A 74 9.97 16.94 -20.90
N ASN A 75 10.03 16.31 -22.07
CA ASN A 75 11.16 15.48 -22.54
C ASN A 75 11.46 14.31 -21.58
N LEU A 76 10.43 13.76 -20.97
CA LEU A 76 10.48 12.58 -20.08
C LEU A 76 9.72 11.43 -20.73
N HIS A 77 10.15 10.19 -20.46
CA HIS A 77 9.50 8.99 -20.98
C HIS A 77 9.50 7.89 -19.93
N LEU A 78 8.44 7.07 -19.92
CA LEU A 78 8.40 5.83 -19.15
C LEU A 78 9.10 4.73 -19.95
N ASN A 79 10.15 4.17 -19.37
CA ASN A 79 10.83 3.03 -19.96
C ASN A 79 9.93 1.78 -19.82
N ARG A 80 9.84 1.01 -20.90
CA ARG A 80 9.17 -0.30 -20.90
C ARG A 80 10.23 -1.39 -20.81
N ASN A 81 9.88 -2.50 -20.14
CA ASN A 81 10.73 -3.69 -20.11
C ASN A 81 10.74 -4.40 -21.49
N THR A 82 11.48 -5.48 -21.60
CA THR A 82 11.59 -6.29 -22.84
C THR A 82 10.24 -6.92 -23.27
N GLU A 83 9.29 -7.04 -22.35
CA GLU A 83 7.94 -7.57 -22.56
C GLU A 83 6.93 -6.49 -22.92
N GLY A 84 7.36 -5.22 -22.93
CA GLY A 84 6.53 -4.06 -23.26
C GLY A 84 5.74 -3.49 -22.09
N GLU A 85 5.93 -4.02 -20.89
CA GLU A 85 5.24 -3.59 -19.67
C GLU A 85 5.99 -2.43 -18.98
N ILE A 86 5.26 -1.63 -18.22
CA ILE A 86 5.84 -0.54 -17.42
C ILE A 86 6.05 -1.04 -15.99
N GLU A 87 7.30 -1.17 -15.60
CA GLU A 87 7.65 -1.54 -14.25
C GLU A 87 7.46 -0.39 -13.26
N PRO A 88 7.17 -0.69 -11.97
CA PRO A 88 7.08 0.30 -10.91
C PRO A 88 8.32 1.20 -10.82
N ARG A 89 9.48 0.62 -11.08
CA ARG A 89 10.77 1.31 -11.06
C ARG A 89 10.86 2.42 -12.11
N ALA A 90 10.32 2.20 -13.29
CA ALA A 90 10.32 3.22 -14.37
C ALA A 90 9.54 4.47 -13.95
N VAL A 91 8.40 4.29 -13.27
CA VAL A 91 7.61 5.40 -12.72
C VAL A 91 8.38 6.12 -11.62
N GLN A 92 9.02 5.37 -10.72
CA GLN A 92 9.81 5.94 -9.63
C GLN A 92 11.02 6.74 -10.14
N GLU A 93 11.70 6.27 -11.16
CA GLU A 93 12.83 6.98 -11.80
C GLU A 93 12.38 8.33 -12.37
N VAL A 94 11.23 8.36 -13.06
CA VAL A 94 10.66 9.61 -13.58
C VAL A 94 10.30 10.55 -12.42
N LEU A 95 9.61 10.09 -11.39
CA LEU A 95 9.25 10.91 -10.23
C LEU A 95 10.48 11.46 -9.50
N ASN A 96 11.54 10.67 -9.37
CA ASN A 96 12.79 11.12 -8.76
C ASN A 96 13.50 12.18 -9.62
N SER A 97 13.44 12.08 -10.96
CA SER A 97 14.08 13.02 -11.88
C SER A 97 13.47 14.42 -11.87
N ILE A 98 12.21 14.53 -11.47
CA ILE A 98 11.46 15.79 -11.39
C ILE A 98 11.43 16.42 -10.00
N LYS A 99 11.97 15.74 -9.01
CA LYS A 99 11.95 16.20 -7.60
C LYS A 99 12.61 17.57 -7.46
N GLY A 100 11.90 18.52 -6.88
CA GLY A 100 12.31 19.91 -6.71
C GLY A 100 12.13 20.80 -7.96
N LYS A 101 11.59 20.28 -9.06
CA LYS A 101 11.31 21.07 -10.28
C LYS A 101 9.88 21.62 -10.28
N PRO A 102 9.61 22.69 -11.04
CA PRO A 102 8.26 23.28 -11.12
C PRO A 102 7.16 22.31 -11.58
N GLU A 103 7.50 21.38 -12.46
CA GLU A 103 6.60 20.36 -13.03
C GLU A 103 6.27 19.21 -12.05
N GLU A 104 7.00 19.06 -10.95
CA GLU A 104 6.84 17.97 -9.98
C GLU A 104 5.39 17.77 -9.54
N LYS A 105 4.72 18.87 -9.16
CA LYS A 105 3.34 18.81 -8.63
C LYS A 105 2.35 18.28 -9.67
N ILE A 106 2.49 18.72 -10.93
CA ILE A 106 1.57 18.33 -12.00
C ILE A 106 1.80 16.87 -12.38
N ILE A 107 3.04 16.48 -12.63
CA ILE A 107 3.39 15.11 -13.04
C ILE A 107 3.05 14.12 -11.94
N SER A 108 3.40 14.41 -10.68
CA SER A 108 3.08 13.53 -9.54
C SER A 108 1.57 13.35 -9.37
N ALA A 109 0.77 14.41 -9.54
CA ALA A 109 -0.69 14.32 -9.44
C ALA A 109 -1.29 13.47 -10.56
N VAL A 110 -0.80 13.59 -11.80
CA VAL A 110 -1.27 12.79 -12.93
C VAL A 110 -0.80 11.35 -12.80
N ALA A 111 0.46 11.11 -12.43
CA ALA A 111 0.98 9.79 -12.17
C ALA A 111 0.15 9.05 -11.11
N LEU A 112 -0.17 9.71 -9.97
CA LEU A 112 -1.00 9.13 -8.93
C LEU A 112 -2.41 8.77 -9.43
N ARG A 113 -3.02 9.61 -10.26
CA ARG A 113 -4.37 9.35 -10.85
C ARG A 113 -4.35 8.22 -11.89
N SER A 114 -3.20 7.98 -12.51
CA SER A 114 -3.03 6.90 -13.49
C SER A 114 -2.90 5.54 -12.81
N MET A 115 -2.52 5.50 -11.53
CA MET A 115 -2.41 4.26 -10.75
C MET A 115 -3.78 3.70 -10.37
N GLN A 116 -3.83 2.39 -10.16
CA GLN A 116 -4.98 1.73 -9.55
C GLN A 116 -5.03 2.05 -8.05
N GLN A 117 -6.22 1.91 -7.47
CA GLN A 117 -6.35 2.05 -6.03
C GLN A 117 -6.03 0.73 -5.34
N ALA A 118 -5.15 0.77 -4.32
CA ALA A 118 -4.88 -0.39 -3.51
C ALA A 118 -6.14 -0.85 -2.75
N LYS A 119 -6.33 -2.17 -2.63
CA LYS A 119 -7.49 -2.81 -1.99
C LYS A 119 -7.10 -4.08 -1.28
N TYR A 120 -7.96 -4.60 -0.42
CA TYR A 120 -7.76 -5.91 0.18
C TYR A 120 -8.38 -6.99 -0.69
N LYS A 121 -7.65 -8.10 -0.88
CA LYS A 121 -8.11 -9.31 -1.58
C LYS A 121 -7.62 -10.57 -0.84
N ALA A 122 -8.36 -11.66 -1.00
CA ALA A 122 -7.91 -12.98 -0.56
C ALA A 122 -6.88 -13.60 -1.51
N GLU A 123 -6.81 -13.10 -2.74
CA GLU A 123 -5.85 -13.51 -3.76
C GLU A 123 -4.65 -12.57 -3.79
N ASN A 124 -3.46 -13.14 -3.94
CA ASN A 124 -2.25 -12.35 -4.11
C ASN A 124 -2.10 -11.91 -5.57
N LEU A 125 -2.18 -10.62 -5.81
CA LEU A 125 -1.94 -9.99 -7.13
C LEU A 125 -0.72 -9.06 -7.10
N GLY A 126 0.08 -9.12 -6.04
CA GLY A 126 1.21 -8.22 -5.84
C GLY A 126 0.81 -6.80 -5.47
N HIS A 127 1.81 -5.96 -5.29
CA HIS A 127 1.63 -4.55 -4.97
C HIS A 127 2.51 -3.68 -5.88
N PHE A 128 1.95 -3.23 -7.01
CA PHE A 128 2.66 -2.45 -8.03
C PHE A 128 3.39 -1.24 -7.43
N GLY A 129 2.70 -0.40 -6.65
CA GLY A 129 3.29 0.83 -6.10
C GLY A 129 4.48 0.63 -5.14
N LEU A 130 4.65 -0.58 -4.58
CA LEU A 130 5.79 -0.96 -3.72
C LEU A 130 6.77 -1.92 -4.43
N ALA A 131 6.48 -2.30 -5.67
CA ALA A 131 7.22 -3.36 -6.39
C ALA A 131 7.32 -4.68 -5.59
N ALA A 132 6.34 -4.97 -4.72
CA ALA A 132 6.33 -6.12 -3.84
C ALA A 132 5.49 -7.26 -4.42
N LYS A 133 6.08 -8.46 -4.50
CA LYS A 133 5.39 -9.67 -4.96
C LYS A 133 4.33 -10.16 -3.97
N TYR A 134 4.59 -10.00 -2.68
CA TYR A 134 3.71 -10.37 -1.59
C TYR A 134 3.60 -9.19 -0.63
N TYR A 135 2.39 -8.71 -0.37
CA TYR A 135 2.21 -7.61 0.55
C TYR A 135 0.91 -7.72 1.33
N THR A 136 0.95 -7.40 2.59
CA THR A 136 -0.22 -7.28 3.46
C THR A 136 -0.03 -6.15 4.45
N HIS A 137 -1.08 -5.77 5.13
CA HIS A 137 -1.00 -4.91 6.30
C HIS A 137 -0.96 -5.75 7.57
N PHE A 138 0.11 -5.62 8.35
CA PHE A 138 0.34 -6.38 9.58
C PHE A 138 0.67 -5.47 10.77
N THR A 139 1.35 -4.35 10.54
CA THR A 139 2.01 -3.57 11.60
C THR A 139 1.10 -2.63 12.40
N SER A 140 -0.20 -2.50 12.08
CA SER A 140 -1.10 -1.57 12.76
C SER A 140 -2.47 -2.18 13.16
N PRO A 141 -2.51 -3.27 13.96
CA PRO A 141 -3.76 -3.98 14.29
C PRO A 141 -4.72 -3.18 15.19
N ILE A 142 -4.24 -2.12 15.83
CA ILE A 142 -5.09 -1.25 16.70
C ILE A 142 -6.08 -0.45 15.86
N ARG A 143 -5.64 0.06 14.70
CA ARG A 143 -6.44 0.98 13.85
C ARG A 143 -6.92 0.37 12.55
N ARG A 144 -6.41 -0.79 12.15
CA ARG A 144 -6.80 -1.47 10.91
C ARG A 144 -7.28 -2.89 11.17
N TYR A 145 -8.54 -3.14 10.85
CA TYR A 145 -9.15 -4.45 11.04
C TYR A 145 -8.47 -5.58 10.23
N PRO A 146 -8.02 -5.37 8.96
CA PRO A 146 -7.28 -6.41 8.25
C PRO A 146 -6.01 -6.86 8.96
N ASP A 147 -5.25 -5.94 9.55
CA ASP A 147 -4.06 -6.27 10.33
C ASP A 147 -4.41 -7.21 11.50
N LEU A 148 -5.51 -6.95 12.20
CA LEU A 148 -5.98 -7.81 13.29
C LEU A 148 -6.33 -9.22 12.78
N ILE A 149 -6.97 -9.34 11.61
CA ILE A 149 -7.25 -10.62 10.99
C ILE A 149 -5.95 -11.34 10.64
N VAL A 150 -4.99 -10.65 10.04
CA VAL A 150 -3.67 -11.18 9.69
C VAL A 150 -2.95 -11.73 10.94
N HIS A 151 -2.96 -10.98 12.05
CA HIS A 151 -2.40 -11.46 13.33
C HIS A 151 -3.07 -12.73 13.81
N ARG A 152 -4.40 -12.84 13.73
CA ARG A 152 -5.15 -14.03 14.14
C ARG A 152 -4.81 -15.23 13.27
N LEU A 153 -4.77 -15.07 11.95
CA LEU A 153 -4.44 -16.14 11.01
C LEU A 153 -3.00 -16.63 11.21
N LEU A 154 -2.04 -15.71 11.34
CA LEU A 154 -0.65 -16.06 11.62
C LEU A 154 -0.52 -16.82 12.95
N LYS A 155 -1.21 -16.37 14.01
CA LYS A 155 -1.20 -17.03 15.31
C LYS A 155 -1.86 -18.41 15.26
N GLU A 156 -2.96 -18.59 14.54
CA GLU A 156 -3.57 -19.90 14.29
C GLU A 156 -2.59 -20.83 13.59
N GLN A 157 -1.88 -20.35 12.58
CA GLN A 157 -0.87 -21.12 11.83
C GLN A 157 0.30 -21.54 12.74
N LEU A 158 0.88 -20.60 13.48
CA LEU A 158 2.03 -20.87 14.35
C LEU A 158 1.70 -21.84 15.47
N ASN A 159 0.46 -21.87 15.94
CA ASN A 159 -0.03 -22.80 16.96
C ASN A 159 -0.54 -24.14 16.39
N GLY A 160 -0.37 -24.40 15.10
CA GLY A 160 -0.83 -25.65 14.46
C GLY A 160 -2.36 -25.82 14.38
N LYS A 161 -3.13 -24.72 14.51
CA LYS A 161 -4.59 -24.74 14.49
C LYS A 161 -5.20 -24.55 13.12
N MET A 162 -4.39 -24.41 12.08
CA MET A 162 -4.83 -24.21 10.70
C MET A 162 -5.14 -25.57 10.03
N THR A 163 -6.20 -26.24 10.51
CA THR A 163 -6.66 -27.52 9.96
C THR A 163 -7.28 -27.36 8.57
N ALA A 164 -7.40 -28.45 7.79
CA ALA A 164 -8.02 -28.43 6.47
C ALA A 164 -9.47 -27.88 6.52
N GLU A 165 -10.25 -28.28 7.50
CA GLU A 165 -11.61 -27.75 7.70
C GLU A 165 -11.61 -26.24 7.98
N ARG A 166 -10.65 -25.77 8.77
CA ARG A 166 -10.49 -24.34 9.08
C ARG A 166 -10.09 -23.55 7.84
N GLN A 167 -9.19 -24.08 7.03
CA GLN A 167 -8.78 -23.46 5.76
C GLN A 167 -9.97 -23.32 4.80
N GLU A 168 -10.82 -24.32 4.67
CA GLU A 168 -11.96 -24.26 3.78
C GLU A 168 -12.99 -23.21 4.23
N LYS A 169 -13.25 -23.11 5.53
CA LYS A 169 -14.07 -22.03 6.09
C LYS A 169 -13.48 -20.65 5.85
N LEU A 170 -12.15 -20.52 5.89
CA LEU A 170 -11.47 -19.25 5.61
C LEU A 170 -11.51 -18.89 4.14
N LYS A 171 -11.32 -19.83 3.22
CA LYS A 171 -11.42 -19.59 1.76
C LYS A 171 -12.76 -18.99 1.37
N SER A 172 -13.86 -19.43 1.98
CA SER A 172 -15.18 -18.87 1.71
C SER A 172 -15.40 -17.50 2.35
N ARG A 173 -14.84 -17.27 3.56
CA ARG A 173 -15.10 -16.05 4.35
C ARG A 173 -14.18 -14.87 4.02
N LEU A 174 -12.90 -15.12 3.75
CA LEU A 174 -11.91 -14.04 3.58
C LEU A 174 -12.19 -13.10 2.40
N PRO A 175 -12.72 -13.56 1.23
CA PRO A 175 -13.09 -12.67 0.15
C PRO A 175 -14.16 -11.63 0.54
N GLU A 176 -15.15 -12.03 1.34
CA GLU A 176 -16.19 -11.13 1.85
C GLU A 176 -15.60 -10.11 2.82
N VAL A 177 -14.75 -10.56 3.74
CA VAL A 177 -14.05 -9.69 4.69
C VAL A 177 -13.16 -8.68 3.97
N ALA A 178 -12.40 -9.12 2.97
CA ALA A 178 -11.54 -8.26 2.17
C ALA A 178 -12.33 -7.18 1.40
N THR A 179 -13.45 -7.59 0.80
CA THR A 179 -14.36 -6.67 0.08
C THR A 179 -14.99 -5.65 1.04
N HIS A 180 -15.50 -6.13 2.17
CA HIS A 180 -16.11 -5.26 3.18
C HIS A 180 -15.12 -4.24 3.72
N THR A 181 -13.92 -4.67 4.07
CA THR A 181 -12.87 -3.79 4.62
C THR A 181 -12.42 -2.74 3.60
N SER A 182 -12.28 -3.12 2.34
CA SER A 182 -11.96 -2.18 1.26
C SER A 182 -13.03 -1.12 1.05
N LYS A 183 -14.31 -1.49 1.23
CA LYS A 183 -15.44 -0.54 1.18
C LYS A 183 -15.41 0.42 2.37
N GLN A 184 -15.22 -0.12 3.58
CA GLN A 184 -15.22 0.69 4.81
C GLN A 184 -14.03 1.66 4.87
N GLU A 185 -12.87 1.27 4.36
CA GLU A 185 -11.71 2.15 4.23
C GLU A 185 -12.01 3.42 3.39
N ARG A 186 -12.90 3.32 2.41
CA ARG A 186 -13.31 4.45 1.57
C ARG A 186 -14.38 5.35 2.21
N VAL A 187 -15.13 4.81 3.14
CA VAL A 187 -16.23 5.51 3.84
C VAL A 187 -15.70 6.18 5.11
N ALA A 188 -14.64 5.63 5.69
CA ALA A 188 -13.99 6.24 6.85
C ALA A 188 -13.40 7.61 6.48
N PRO A 189 -13.65 8.66 7.29
CA PRO A 189 -13.14 10.00 7.05
C PRO A 189 -11.61 10.07 7.18
#